data_74fff1f2470eea8a1ffb11d011753067
#
_entry.id   74fff1f2470eea8a1ffb11d011753067
#
_cell.length_a   1.000
_cell.length_b   1.000
_cell.length_c   1.000
_cell.angle_alpha   90.00
_cell.angle_beta   90.00
_cell.angle_gamma   90.00
#
_symmetry.space_group_name_H-M   'P 1'
#
loop_
_entity.id
_entity.type
_entity.pdbx_description
1 polymer ?
#
loop_
_entity_poly.entity_id
_entity_poly.type
_entity_poly.pdbx_seq_one_letter_code
_entity_poly.pdbx_strand_id
1 'polypeptide(L)'
;MGAIVLSAIDYEKNAPAVQKAIDKGIKVITVDSDVDANGKELFIGTDNVSAGKKAAEQAIELCKNEKSVNIGIVNYGENTENGKQRLKGFTDYIDKVKNAKVVASVNVESNAESATLGAKQLIEENKGINVLIGFNEWSTLGVGYAIKELNLKDEVFGIGFDSNVNCVGMLETGEIDTLIVQNPFSMGYLSVSKAAEFLLDNVKTDGVIETDTYVVNRKNMFSPDIQKILFSFNNENN
;
A
#
# COMPACT_ATOMS: atom_id res chain seq x y z
N MET A 1 -7.43 22.81 21.83
CA MET A 1 -6.75 21.86 20.95
C MET A 1 -6.21 22.68 19.78
N GLY A 2 -4.90 22.63 19.51
CA GLY A 2 -4.27 23.47 18.49
C GLY A 2 -4.09 22.78 17.14
N ALA A 3 -3.80 21.49 17.13
CA ALA A 3 -3.61 20.71 15.90
C ALA A 3 -4.22 19.29 16.02
N ILE A 4 -4.53 18.72 14.87
CA ILE A 4 -4.96 17.34 14.69
C ILE A 4 -4.07 16.71 13.62
N VAL A 5 -3.54 15.52 13.91
CA VAL A 5 -2.93 14.62 12.92
C VAL A 5 -3.90 13.46 12.71
N LEU A 6 -4.34 13.24 11.48
CA LEU A 6 -5.44 12.33 11.13
C LEU A 6 -5.06 11.45 9.93
N SER A 7 -5.28 10.15 10.03
CA SER A 7 -5.39 9.24 8.88
C SER A 7 -6.88 8.94 8.64
N ALA A 8 -7.40 9.28 7.47
CA ALA A 8 -8.82 9.17 7.16
C ALA A 8 -9.16 7.81 6.54
N ILE A 9 -10.18 7.11 7.06
CA ILE A 9 -10.64 5.83 6.52
C ILE A 9 -11.39 6.03 5.19
N ASP A 10 -12.19 7.10 5.11
CA ASP A 10 -13.01 7.41 3.94
C ASP A 10 -12.75 8.85 3.51
N TYR A 11 -12.30 9.01 2.27
CA TYR A 11 -11.87 10.30 1.73
C TYR A 11 -12.99 11.35 1.77
N GLU A 12 -14.19 10.96 1.39
CA GLU A 12 -15.34 11.88 1.29
C GLU A 12 -16.13 11.99 2.61
N LYS A 13 -16.46 10.85 3.25
CA LYS A 13 -17.30 10.83 4.45
C LYS A 13 -16.66 11.49 5.66
N ASN A 14 -15.32 11.48 5.76
CA ASN A 14 -14.62 12.16 6.84
C ASN A 14 -14.50 13.69 6.61
N ALA A 15 -14.65 14.16 5.36
CA ALA A 15 -14.45 15.55 4.98
C ALA A 15 -15.29 16.57 5.80
N PRO A 16 -16.60 16.38 6.05
CA PRO A 16 -17.38 17.36 6.83
C PRO A 16 -16.90 17.54 8.27
N ALA A 17 -16.43 16.47 8.92
CA ALA A 17 -15.91 16.54 10.28
C ALA A 17 -14.57 17.27 10.32
N VAL A 18 -13.70 17.01 9.35
CA VAL A 18 -12.39 17.66 9.20
C VAL A 18 -12.58 19.14 8.86
N GLN A 19 -13.45 19.50 7.91
CA GLN A 19 -13.75 20.88 7.56
C GLN A 19 -14.23 21.67 8.77
N LYS A 20 -15.12 21.09 9.58
CA LYS A 20 -15.60 21.71 10.82
C LYS A 20 -14.48 21.99 11.83
N ALA A 21 -13.43 21.18 11.88
CA ALA A 21 -12.28 21.44 12.73
C ALA A 21 -11.44 22.60 12.17
N ILE A 22 -11.20 22.62 10.85
CA ILE A 22 -10.48 23.68 10.15
C ILE A 22 -11.21 25.03 10.32
N ASP A 23 -12.52 25.06 10.13
CA ASP A 23 -13.36 26.28 10.28
C ASP A 23 -13.32 26.85 11.71
N LYS A 24 -12.96 26.03 12.69
CA LYS A 24 -12.73 26.46 14.09
C LYS A 24 -11.27 26.89 14.36
N GLY A 25 -10.45 26.99 13.33
CA GLY A 25 -9.04 27.39 13.46
C GLY A 25 -8.11 26.30 13.99
N ILE A 26 -8.55 25.03 13.97
CA ILE A 26 -7.69 23.91 14.35
C ILE A 26 -6.83 23.53 13.13
N LYS A 27 -5.52 23.45 13.34
CA LYS A 27 -4.58 23.00 12.31
C LYS A 27 -4.78 21.52 12.03
N VAL A 28 -4.94 21.13 10.77
CA VAL A 28 -5.13 19.73 10.40
C VAL A 28 -4.03 19.28 9.45
N ILE A 29 -3.35 18.20 9.82
CA ILE A 29 -2.39 17.48 9.01
C ILE A 29 -2.99 16.10 8.75
N THR A 30 -3.08 15.69 7.49
CA THR A 30 -3.43 14.31 7.16
C THR A 30 -2.17 13.47 6.96
N VAL A 31 -2.22 12.21 7.36
CA VAL A 31 -1.11 11.27 7.29
C VAL A 31 -1.58 9.94 6.71
N ASP A 32 -0.75 9.31 5.87
CA ASP A 32 -1.02 8.04 5.18
C ASP A 32 -2.25 8.10 4.25
N SER A 33 -3.43 8.27 4.79
CA SER A 33 -4.68 8.43 4.03
C SER A 33 -5.23 9.83 4.15
N ASP A 34 -5.48 10.48 3.02
CA ASP A 34 -5.96 11.85 2.92
C ASP A 34 -7.48 11.96 3.03
N VAL A 35 -8.00 13.19 3.05
CA VAL A 35 -9.43 13.53 3.15
C VAL A 35 -9.76 14.72 2.24
N ASP A 36 -10.97 14.74 1.66
CA ASP A 36 -11.46 15.81 0.79
C ASP A 36 -11.91 17.04 1.62
N ALA A 37 -10.96 17.72 2.25
CA ALA A 37 -11.21 18.94 3.00
C ALA A 37 -10.26 20.05 2.57
N ASN A 38 -10.79 21.29 2.46
CA ASN A 38 -10.01 22.46 2.08
C ASN A 38 -9.38 23.14 3.28
N GLY A 39 -8.14 23.61 3.13
CA GLY A 39 -7.45 24.36 4.19
C GLY A 39 -6.74 23.46 5.21
N LYS A 40 -6.49 22.20 4.87
CA LYS A 40 -5.50 21.36 5.58
C LYS A 40 -4.14 22.05 5.46
N GLU A 41 -3.33 21.94 6.52
CA GLU A 41 -1.99 22.49 6.49
C GLU A 41 -1.06 21.65 5.60
N LEU A 42 -1.22 20.31 5.65
CA LEU A 42 -0.29 19.39 4.99
C LEU A 42 -0.89 17.99 4.87
N PHE A 43 -0.56 17.27 3.80
CA PHE A 43 -0.64 15.82 3.70
C PHE A 43 0.76 15.21 3.73
N ILE A 44 0.95 14.16 4.54
CA ILE A 44 2.20 13.40 4.61
C ILE A 44 1.89 11.93 4.34
N GLY A 45 2.42 11.39 3.25
CA GLY A 45 2.10 10.02 2.87
C GLY A 45 2.97 9.47 1.76
N THR A 46 2.50 8.42 1.14
CA THR A 46 3.16 7.76 0.00
C THR A 46 2.69 8.39 -1.32
N ASP A 47 3.58 8.55 -2.29
CA ASP A 47 3.18 8.63 -3.71
C ASP A 47 2.61 7.28 -4.14
N ASN A 48 1.28 7.15 -3.96
CA ASN A 48 0.57 5.89 -4.19
C ASN A 48 0.51 5.50 -5.68
N VAL A 49 0.53 6.48 -6.60
CA VAL A 49 0.60 6.21 -8.04
C VAL A 49 1.95 5.61 -8.39
N SER A 50 3.04 6.19 -7.89
CA SER A 50 4.39 5.65 -8.08
C SER A 50 4.54 4.27 -7.41
N ALA A 51 3.97 4.08 -6.22
CA ALA A 51 4.00 2.79 -5.53
C ALA A 51 3.28 1.68 -6.33
N GLY A 52 2.10 1.99 -6.88
CA GLY A 52 1.37 1.10 -7.78
C GLY A 52 2.16 0.76 -9.04
N LYS A 53 2.82 1.75 -9.64
CA LYS A 53 3.72 1.55 -10.79
C LYS A 53 4.89 0.63 -10.43
N LYS A 54 5.55 0.82 -9.27
CA LYS A 54 6.63 -0.07 -8.81
C LYS A 54 6.15 -1.52 -8.69
N ALA A 55 4.94 -1.75 -8.18
CA ALA A 55 4.36 -3.08 -8.11
C ALA A 55 4.13 -3.70 -9.50
N ALA A 56 3.69 -2.92 -10.48
CA ALA A 56 3.53 -3.36 -11.86
C ALA A 56 4.89 -3.71 -12.51
N GLU A 57 5.91 -2.91 -12.27
CA GLU A 57 7.29 -3.19 -12.73
C GLU A 57 7.80 -4.52 -12.16
N GLN A 58 7.49 -4.82 -10.89
CA GLN A 58 7.85 -6.11 -10.29
C GLN A 58 7.07 -7.28 -10.90
N ALA A 59 5.79 -7.12 -11.22
CA ALA A 59 5.01 -8.15 -11.91
C ALA A 59 5.65 -8.53 -13.26
N ILE A 60 6.09 -7.55 -14.02
CA ILE A 60 6.77 -7.78 -15.30
C ILE A 60 8.15 -8.41 -15.11
N GLU A 61 8.94 -7.96 -14.14
CA GLU A 61 10.28 -8.52 -13.87
C GLU A 61 10.20 -9.99 -13.41
N LEU A 62 9.24 -10.32 -12.53
CA LEU A 62 9.03 -11.71 -12.08
C LEU A 62 8.64 -12.61 -13.25
N CYS A 63 7.82 -12.13 -14.17
CA CYS A 63 7.33 -12.88 -15.34
C CYS A 63 8.16 -12.68 -16.62
N LYS A 64 9.40 -12.19 -16.53
CA LYS A 64 10.22 -11.87 -17.72
C LYS A 64 10.48 -13.06 -18.67
N ASN A 65 10.39 -14.28 -18.15
CA ASN A 65 10.56 -15.52 -18.95
C ASN A 65 9.20 -16.12 -19.38
N GLU A 66 8.08 -15.53 -18.96
CA GLU A 66 6.75 -16.00 -19.29
C GLU A 66 6.28 -15.45 -20.63
N LYS A 67 5.48 -16.24 -21.36
CA LYS A 67 4.90 -15.82 -22.64
C LYS A 67 3.84 -14.74 -22.47
N SER A 68 3.13 -14.75 -21.33
CA SER A 68 2.09 -13.79 -20.99
C SER A 68 2.05 -13.56 -19.47
N VAL A 69 1.71 -12.35 -19.09
CA VAL A 69 1.52 -11.92 -17.70
C VAL A 69 0.01 -11.70 -17.48
N ASN A 70 -0.63 -12.66 -16.84
CA ASN A 70 -2.06 -12.63 -16.54
C ASN A 70 -2.25 -12.33 -15.06
N ILE A 71 -2.80 -11.15 -14.77
CA ILE A 71 -2.82 -10.57 -13.43
C ILE A 71 -4.21 -10.64 -12.84
N GLY A 72 -4.32 -11.18 -11.63
CA GLY A 72 -5.48 -11.06 -10.75
C GLY A 72 -5.21 -9.99 -9.68
N ILE A 73 -6.16 -9.07 -9.49
CA ILE A 73 -6.05 -7.98 -8.51
C ILE A 73 -7.02 -8.22 -7.35
N VAL A 74 -6.49 -8.29 -6.13
CA VAL A 74 -7.26 -8.26 -4.88
C VAL A 74 -7.19 -6.84 -4.33
N ASN A 75 -8.19 -6.03 -4.65
CA ASN A 75 -8.27 -4.64 -4.25
C ASN A 75 -9.09 -4.48 -2.96
N TYR A 76 -8.94 -3.34 -2.29
CA TYR A 76 -9.65 -3.01 -1.05
C TYR A 76 -10.20 -1.59 -1.11
N GLY A 77 -11.26 -1.35 -0.32
CA GLY A 77 -11.70 0.00 0.02
C GLY A 77 -11.95 0.90 -1.18
N GLU A 78 -13.05 0.69 -1.90
CA GLU A 78 -13.45 1.52 -3.06
C GLU A 78 -13.43 3.04 -2.80
N ASN A 79 -13.51 3.45 -1.51
CA ASN A 79 -13.53 4.83 -1.08
C ASN A 79 -12.22 5.32 -0.45
N THR A 80 -11.15 4.52 -0.51
CA THR A 80 -9.82 4.92 -0.06
C THR A 80 -9.04 5.53 -1.20
N GLU A 81 -8.52 6.75 -1.02
CA GLU A 81 -7.77 7.42 -2.06
C GLU A 81 -6.46 6.69 -2.40
N ASN A 82 -5.76 6.18 -1.38
CA ASN A 82 -4.54 5.40 -1.58
C ASN A 82 -4.77 4.12 -2.40
N GLY A 83 -5.86 3.37 -2.16
CA GLY A 83 -6.22 2.20 -2.94
C GLY A 83 -6.50 2.52 -4.41
N LYS A 84 -7.27 3.59 -4.68
CA LYS A 84 -7.52 4.07 -6.05
C LYS A 84 -6.24 4.45 -6.77
N GLN A 85 -5.34 5.17 -6.11
CA GLN A 85 -4.09 5.64 -6.69
C GLN A 85 -3.11 4.49 -6.96
N ARG A 86 -2.99 3.51 -6.05
CA ARG A 86 -2.17 2.30 -6.26
C ARG A 86 -2.68 1.49 -7.46
N LEU A 87 -3.99 1.26 -7.52
CA LEU A 87 -4.63 0.60 -8.67
C LEU A 87 -4.36 1.35 -9.96
N LYS A 88 -4.55 2.68 -9.97
CA LYS A 88 -4.30 3.52 -11.15
C LYS A 88 -2.86 3.42 -11.62
N GLY A 89 -1.88 3.59 -10.73
CA GLY A 89 -0.46 3.52 -11.08
C GLY A 89 -0.06 2.15 -11.63
N PHE A 90 -0.65 1.09 -11.09
CA PHE A 90 -0.45 -0.28 -11.54
C PHE A 90 -1.02 -0.49 -12.95
N THR A 91 -2.30 -0.19 -13.14
CA THR A 91 -2.98 -0.42 -14.42
C THR A 91 -2.44 0.46 -15.54
N ASP A 92 -2.17 1.74 -15.28
CA ASP A 92 -1.57 2.67 -16.26
C ASP A 92 -0.20 2.17 -16.80
N TYR A 93 0.53 1.39 -15.99
CA TYR A 93 1.78 0.76 -16.43
C TYR A 93 1.52 -0.53 -17.22
N ILE A 94 0.68 -1.43 -16.70
CA ILE A 94 0.38 -2.72 -17.34
C ILE A 94 -0.23 -2.54 -18.72
N ASP A 95 -1.11 -1.57 -18.91
CA ASP A 95 -1.77 -1.28 -20.19
C ASP A 95 -0.78 -0.92 -21.33
N LYS A 96 0.45 -0.54 -20.99
CA LYS A 96 1.52 -0.24 -21.96
C LYS A 96 2.38 -1.48 -22.32
N VAL A 97 2.18 -2.59 -21.62
CA VAL A 97 2.99 -3.82 -21.79
C VAL A 97 2.23 -4.83 -22.65
N LYS A 98 2.72 -5.10 -23.87
CA LYS A 98 2.01 -5.89 -24.89
C LYS A 98 1.58 -7.30 -24.47
N ASN A 99 2.39 -7.97 -23.63
CA ASN A 99 2.15 -9.35 -23.20
C ASN A 99 1.57 -9.44 -21.78
N ALA A 100 1.14 -8.32 -21.19
CA ALA A 100 0.56 -8.26 -19.87
C ALA A 100 -0.89 -7.76 -19.91
N LYS A 101 -1.73 -8.27 -19.02
CA LYS A 101 -3.11 -7.80 -18.84
C LYS A 101 -3.63 -8.10 -17.44
N VAL A 102 -4.48 -7.25 -16.93
CA VAL A 102 -5.35 -7.56 -15.81
C VAL A 102 -6.50 -8.42 -16.34
N VAL A 103 -6.60 -9.66 -15.91
CA VAL A 103 -7.64 -10.60 -16.37
C VAL A 103 -8.88 -10.54 -15.48
N ALA A 104 -8.69 -10.27 -14.20
CA ALA A 104 -9.79 -10.12 -13.25
C ALA A 104 -9.37 -9.26 -12.05
N SER A 105 -10.35 -8.66 -11.39
CA SER A 105 -10.17 -7.87 -10.17
C SER A 105 -11.34 -8.13 -9.24
N VAL A 106 -11.08 -8.22 -7.94
CA VAL A 106 -12.10 -8.30 -6.90
C VAL A 106 -11.87 -7.21 -5.87
N ASN A 107 -12.95 -6.55 -5.42
CA ASN A 107 -12.92 -5.67 -4.27
C ASN A 107 -13.36 -6.44 -3.03
N VAL A 108 -12.54 -6.39 -2.00
CA VAL A 108 -12.75 -7.11 -0.74
C VAL A 108 -12.82 -6.15 0.43
N GLU A 109 -13.40 -6.58 1.53
CA GLU A 109 -13.27 -5.88 2.81
C GLU A 109 -11.80 -5.93 3.26
N SER A 110 -11.37 -4.88 3.97
CA SER A 110 -9.99 -4.77 4.47
C SER A 110 -9.77 -5.70 5.67
N ASN A 111 -9.87 -7.01 5.41
CA ASN A 111 -9.54 -8.09 6.34
C ASN A 111 -8.99 -9.31 5.58
N ALA A 112 -8.19 -10.14 6.25
CA ALA A 112 -7.51 -11.27 5.61
C ALA A 112 -8.46 -12.37 5.12
N GLU A 113 -9.59 -12.59 5.79
CA GLU A 113 -10.56 -13.64 5.42
C GLU A 113 -11.24 -13.31 4.08
N SER A 114 -11.83 -12.12 3.97
CA SER A 114 -12.46 -11.65 2.74
C SER A 114 -11.45 -11.61 1.57
N ALA A 115 -10.22 -11.16 1.84
CA ALA A 115 -9.17 -11.11 0.84
C ALA A 115 -8.73 -12.50 0.39
N THR A 116 -8.62 -13.48 1.29
CA THR A 116 -8.28 -14.87 0.94
C THR A 116 -9.35 -15.50 0.08
N LEU A 117 -10.63 -15.34 0.45
CA LEU A 117 -11.75 -15.87 -0.33
C LEU A 117 -11.79 -15.24 -1.73
N GLY A 118 -11.65 -13.92 -1.83
CA GLY A 118 -11.61 -13.21 -3.10
C GLY A 118 -10.44 -13.62 -3.99
N ALA A 119 -9.24 -13.80 -3.42
CA ALA A 119 -8.06 -14.27 -4.15
C ALA A 119 -8.24 -15.71 -4.69
N LYS A 120 -8.79 -16.60 -3.88
CA LYS A 120 -9.10 -18.00 -4.31
C LYS A 120 -10.12 -18.03 -5.43
N GLN A 121 -11.21 -17.25 -5.30
CA GLN A 121 -12.22 -17.13 -6.35
C GLN A 121 -11.62 -16.62 -7.67
N LEU A 122 -10.76 -15.59 -7.62
CA LEU A 122 -10.08 -15.09 -8.82
C LEU A 122 -9.31 -16.19 -9.55
N ILE A 123 -8.56 -17.03 -8.83
CA ILE A 123 -7.77 -18.13 -9.41
C ILE A 123 -8.70 -19.22 -9.98
N GLU A 124 -9.74 -19.59 -9.26
CA GLU A 124 -10.67 -20.66 -9.66
C GLU A 124 -11.45 -20.31 -10.93
N GLU A 125 -11.92 -19.07 -11.02
CA GLU A 125 -12.72 -18.58 -12.15
C GLU A 125 -11.87 -18.15 -13.36
N ASN A 126 -10.58 -17.83 -13.16
CA ASN A 126 -9.70 -17.31 -14.21
C ASN A 126 -8.44 -18.17 -14.34
N LYS A 127 -8.56 -19.32 -14.96
CA LYS A 127 -7.41 -20.20 -15.21
C LYS A 127 -6.34 -19.50 -16.03
N GLY A 128 -5.10 -19.63 -15.58
CA GLY A 128 -3.94 -19.01 -16.23
C GLY A 128 -3.51 -17.67 -15.63
N ILE A 129 -4.10 -17.22 -14.53
CA ILE A 129 -3.50 -16.19 -13.68
C ILE A 129 -2.14 -16.71 -13.22
N ASN A 130 -1.08 -15.92 -13.46
CA ASN A 130 0.28 -16.22 -13.00
C ASN A 130 0.87 -15.10 -12.13
N VAL A 131 0.11 -14.03 -11.87
CA VAL A 131 0.42 -13.00 -10.88
C VAL A 131 -0.83 -12.67 -10.09
N LEU A 132 -0.72 -12.65 -8.76
CA LEU A 132 -1.72 -12.07 -7.86
C LEU A 132 -1.12 -10.86 -7.14
N ILE A 133 -1.89 -9.79 -7.03
CA ILE A 133 -1.47 -8.59 -6.30
C ILE A 133 -2.53 -8.13 -5.31
N GLY A 134 -2.07 -7.75 -4.10
CA GLY A 134 -2.84 -7.04 -3.09
C GLY A 134 -2.28 -5.64 -2.86
N PHE A 135 -3.14 -4.63 -2.67
CA PHE A 135 -2.71 -3.22 -2.55
C PHE A 135 -2.65 -2.69 -1.12
N ASN A 136 -2.87 -3.52 -0.10
CA ASN A 136 -2.62 -3.20 1.30
C ASN A 136 -2.24 -4.46 2.08
N GLU A 137 -1.95 -4.31 3.38
CA GLU A 137 -1.61 -5.40 4.29
C GLU A 137 -2.60 -6.58 4.20
N TRP A 138 -3.91 -6.30 4.31
CA TRP A 138 -4.93 -7.34 4.36
C TRP A 138 -5.10 -8.09 3.03
N SER A 139 -5.08 -7.36 1.92
CA SER A 139 -5.12 -7.98 0.59
C SER A 139 -3.84 -8.74 0.28
N THR A 140 -2.68 -8.29 0.78
CA THR A 140 -1.40 -9.02 0.70
C THR A 140 -1.48 -10.35 1.46
N LEU A 141 -2.01 -10.34 2.68
CA LEU A 141 -2.23 -11.58 3.44
C LEU A 141 -3.17 -12.54 2.70
N GLY A 142 -4.25 -12.01 2.13
CA GLY A 142 -5.19 -12.81 1.33
C GLY A 142 -4.56 -13.46 0.12
N VAL A 143 -3.72 -12.73 -0.61
CA VAL A 143 -2.92 -13.27 -1.74
C VAL A 143 -2.01 -14.39 -1.26
N GLY A 144 -1.23 -14.17 -0.20
CA GLY A 144 -0.31 -15.17 0.33
C GLY A 144 -1.02 -16.43 0.84
N TYR A 145 -2.12 -16.27 1.59
CA TYR A 145 -2.92 -17.43 2.04
C TYR A 145 -3.54 -18.21 0.89
N ALA A 146 -4.07 -17.52 -0.14
CA ALA A 146 -4.63 -18.20 -1.31
C ALA A 146 -3.57 -19.01 -2.06
N ILE A 147 -2.39 -18.45 -2.32
CA ILE A 147 -1.26 -19.14 -2.96
C ILE A 147 -0.85 -20.38 -2.13
N LYS A 148 -0.76 -20.23 -0.80
CA LYS A 148 -0.41 -21.31 0.11
C LYS A 148 -1.44 -22.44 0.13
N GLU A 149 -2.71 -22.10 0.35
CA GLU A 149 -3.79 -23.08 0.51
C GLU A 149 -4.10 -23.84 -0.79
N LEU A 150 -3.87 -23.20 -1.94
CA LEU A 150 -4.04 -23.83 -3.27
C LEU A 150 -2.74 -24.50 -3.78
N ASN A 151 -1.63 -24.45 -2.99
CA ASN A 151 -0.32 -24.98 -3.36
C ASN A 151 0.22 -24.45 -4.69
N LEU A 152 0.09 -23.13 -4.94
CA LEU A 152 0.43 -22.47 -6.22
C LEU A 152 1.74 -21.67 -6.18
N LYS A 153 2.56 -21.86 -5.15
CA LYS A 153 3.81 -21.11 -4.93
C LYS A 153 4.77 -21.12 -6.12
N ASP A 154 4.81 -22.21 -6.89
CA ASP A 154 5.68 -22.34 -8.04
C ASP A 154 4.99 -21.98 -9.38
N GLU A 155 3.70 -21.61 -9.34
CA GLU A 155 2.88 -21.31 -10.50
C GLU A 155 2.38 -19.86 -10.56
N VAL A 156 2.21 -19.23 -9.40
CA VAL A 156 1.64 -17.89 -9.26
C VAL A 156 2.55 -17.02 -8.41
N PHE A 157 3.02 -15.91 -8.97
CA PHE A 157 3.79 -14.90 -8.26
C PHE A 157 2.87 -14.03 -7.39
N GLY A 158 3.21 -13.91 -6.10
CA GLY A 158 2.52 -13.05 -5.14
C GLY A 158 3.20 -11.70 -4.99
N ILE A 159 2.45 -10.61 -5.17
CA ILE A 159 2.94 -9.24 -4.93
C ILE A 159 2.01 -8.58 -3.90
N GLY A 160 2.60 -7.85 -2.96
CA GLY A 160 1.83 -7.19 -1.93
C GLY A 160 2.38 -5.85 -1.51
N PHE A 161 1.64 -5.22 -0.62
CA PHE A 161 1.99 -3.98 0.07
C PHE A 161 2.16 -4.23 1.56
N ASP A 162 2.91 -3.34 2.18
CA ASP A 162 3.17 -3.28 3.61
C ASP A 162 4.10 -4.40 4.13
N SER A 163 4.42 -4.38 5.43
CA SER A 163 5.47 -5.20 6.02
C SER A 163 5.14 -5.70 7.41
N ASN A 164 3.87 -6.08 7.67
CA ASN A 164 3.62 -6.74 8.94
C ASN A 164 4.39 -8.09 9.03
N VAL A 165 4.52 -8.62 10.21
CA VAL A 165 5.32 -9.82 10.47
C VAL A 165 4.88 -11.04 9.63
N ASN A 166 3.56 -11.17 9.36
CA ASN A 166 3.04 -12.27 8.55
C ASN A 166 3.35 -12.07 7.06
N CYS A 167 3.23 -10.84 6.54
CA CYS A 167 3.61 -10.53 5.16
C CYS A 167 5.10 -10.77 4.93
N VAL A 168 5.96 -10.38 5.88
CA VAL A 168 7.41 -10.63 5.83
C VAL A 168 7.70 -12.12 5.92
N GLY A 169 6.99 -12.87 6.78
CA GLY A 169 7.09 -14.33 6.85
C GLY A 169 6.71 -15.01 5.55
N MET A 170 5.64 -14.56 4.87
CA MET A 170 5.24 -15.09 3.55
C MET A 170 6.24 -14.73 2.46
N LEU A 171 6.93 -13.58 2.55
CA LEU A 171 8.03 -13.24 1.66
C LEU A 171 9.21 -14.20 1.85
N GLU A 172 9.55 -14.52 3.09
CA GLU A 172 10.63 -15.47 3.43
C GLU A 172 10.29 -16.88 2.95
N THR A 173 9.06 -17.36 3.20
CA THR A 173 8.60 -18.70 2.82
C THR A 173 8.20 -18.82 1.37
N GLY A 174 7.96 -17.70 0.67
CA GLY A 174 7.80 -17.61 -0.79
C GLY A 174 6.38 -17.71 -1.32
N GLU A 175 5.38 -17.52 -0.49
CA GLU A 175 4.01 -17.30 -0.93
C GLU A 175 3.82 -15.88 -1.50
N ILE A 176 4.65 -14.95 -1.04
CA ILE A 176 4.81 -13.61 -1.61
C ILE A 176 6.23 -13.49 -2.17
N ASP A 177 6.37 -12.93 -3.36
CA ASP A 177 7.67 -12.73 -4.03
C ASP A 177 8.22 -11.33 -3.83
N THR A 178 7.32 -10.34 -3.72
CA THR A 178 7.71 -8.93 -3.57
C THR A 178 6.70 -8.19 -2.70
N LEU A 179 7.23 -7.35 -1.81
CA LEU A 179 6.48 -6.36 -1.04
C LEU A 179 6.88 -4.94 -1.47
N ILE A 180 5.89 -4.08 -1.64
CA ILE A 180 6.07 -2.63 -1.74
C ILE A 180 5.85 -2.05 -0.34
N VAL A 181 6.94 -1.72 0.31
CA VAL A 181 6.94 -1.30 1.72
C VAL A 181 6.97 0.21 1.83
N GLN A 182 6.06 0.77 2.59
CA GLN A 182 5.97 2.19 2.93
C GLN A 182 6.91 2.54 4.09
N ASN A 183 6.99 3.82 4.45
CA ASN A 183 7.78 4.29 5.59
C ASN A 183 6.89 4.93 6.67
N PRO A 184 6.13 4.14 7.44
CA PRO A 184 5.21 4.66 8.45
C PRO A 184 5.91 5.40 9.59
N PHE A 185 7.17 5.02 9.91
CA PHE A 185 7.97 5.74 10.90
C PHE A 185 8.21 7.20 10.47
N SER A 186 8.68 7.41 9.23
CA SER A 186 8.89 8.77 8.71
C SER A 186 7.58 9.55 8.62
N MET A 187 6.49 8.92 8.20
CA MET A 187 5.17 9.57 8.17
C MET A 187 4.75 10.08 9.55
N GLY A 188 4.83 9.24 10.58
CA GLY A 188 4.48 9.61 11.95
C GLY A 188 5.39 10.69 12.52
N TYR A 189 6.71 10.53 12.36
CA TYR A 189 7.69 11.50 12.82
C TYR A 189 7.50 12.88 12.20
N LEU A 190 7.40 12.94 10.87
CA LEU A 190 7.18 14.19 10.15
C LEU A 190 5.86 14.86 10.52
N SER A 191 4.80 14.06 10.70
CA SER A 191 3.48 14.60 11.06
C SER A 191 3.48 15.32 12.40
N VAL A 192 4.13 14.72 13.41
CA VAL A 192 4.24 15.34 14.74
C VAL A 192 5.20 16.54 14.72
N SER A 193 6.34 16.41 14.03
CA SER A 193 7.29 17.51 13.89
C SER A 193 6.67 18.72 13.21
N LYS A 194 5.95 18.51 12.10
CA LYS A 194 5.26 19.58 11.38
C LYS A 194 4.11 20.19 12.19
N ALA A 195 3.36 19.39 12.94
CA ALA A 195 2.35 19.91 13.85
C ALA A 195 2.95 20.84 14.92
N ALA A 196 4.12 20.49 15.45
CA ALA A 196 4.84 21.35 16.40
C ALA A 196 5.32 22.66 15.74
N GLU A 197 5.92 22.61 14.55
CA GLU A 197 6.34 23.80 13.79
C GLU A 197 5.15 24.75 13.52
N PHE A 198 3.99 24.23 13.11
CA PHE A 198 2.78 25.05 12.89
C PHE A 198 2.28 25.75 14.16
N LEU A 199 2.40 25.09 15.30
CA LEU A 199 1.90 25.62 16.57
C LEU A 199 2.88 26.58 17.25
N LEU A 200 4.18 26.34 17.13
CA LEU A 200 5.22 27.08 17.85
C LEU A 200 5.78 28.24 17.01
N ASP A 201 6.04 27.98 15.74
CA ASP A 201 6.77 28.91 14.88
C ASP A 201 5.87 29.62 13.87
N ASN A 202 4.59 29.28 13.84
CA ASN A 202 3.61 29.83 12.90
C ASN A 202 4.06 29.73 11.41
N VAL A 203 4.91 28.73 11.12
CA VAL A 203 5.40 28.44 9.76
C VAL A 203 4.24 27.86 8.96
N LYS A 204 3.94 28.48 7.84
CA LYS A 204 2.99 27.90 6.87
C LYS A 204 3.76 27.03 5.90
N THR A 205 3.44 25.74 5.90
CA THR A 205 3.86 24.82 4.87
C THR A 205 2.58 24.15 4.38
N ASP A 206 2.17 24.46 3.19
CA ASP A 206 1.06 23.80 2.52
C ASP A 206 1.58 22.79 1.50
N GLY A 207 0.75 21.83 1.13
CA GLY A 207 1.06 20.87 0.09
C GLY A 207 1.17 19.42 0.57
N VAL A 208 2.13 18.71 -0.02
CA VAL A 208 2.32 17.27 0.18
C VAL A 208 3.78 17.00 0.52
N ILE A 209 4.03 16.18 1.52
CA ILE A 209 5.34 15.56 1.77
C ILE A 209 5.20 14.07 1.47
N GLU A 210 5.88 13.63 0.42
CA GLU A 210 5.93 12.22 0.06
C GLU A 210 7.06 11.52 0.80
N THR A 211 6.75 10.33 1.31
CA THR A 211 7.73 9.42 1.93
C THR A 211 8.09 8.30 0.97
N ASP A 212 9.34 7.81 1.09
CA ASP A 212 9.85 6.76 0.22
C ASP A 212 9.07 5.46 0.33
N THR A 213 9.05 4.70 -0.78
CA THR A 213 8.62 3.30 -0.83
C THR A 213 9.76 2.41 -1.30
N TYR A 214 9.84 1.22 -0.73
CA TYR A 214 10.90 0.26 -0.95
C TYR A 214 10.36 -1.01 -1.60
N VAL A 215 11.06 -1.50 -2.62
CA VAL A 215 10.80 -2.83 -3.20
C VAL A 215 11.60 -3.85 -2.41
N VAL A 216 10.91 -4.74 -1.72
CA VAL A 216 11.52 -5.76 -0.86
C VAL A 216 11.20 -7.15 -1.41
N ASN A 217 12.21 -7.97 -1.53
CA ASN A 217 12.12 -9.36 -1.97
C ASN A 217 13.14 -10.24 -1.22
N ARG A 218 13.11 -11.55 -1.42
CA ARG A 218 14.02 -12.48 -0.74
C ARG A 218 15.52 -12.17 -0.91
N LYS A 219 15.92 -11.45 -1.97
CA LYS A 219 17.34 -11.13 -2.23
C LYS A 219 17.84 -9.99 -1.36
N ASN A 220 16.97 -9.06 -0.98
CA ASN A 220 17.36 -7.85 -0.25
C ASN A 220 16.77 -7.74 1.17
N MET A 221 15.78 -8.58 1.55
CA MET A 221 15.08 -8.47 2.83
C MET A 221 16.01 -8.54 4.07
N PHE A 222 17.16 -9.19 3.94
CA PHE A 222 18.14 -9.31 5.03
C PHE A 222 19.23 -8.23 5.00
N SER A 223 19.21 -7.31 4.06
CA SER A 223 20.18 -6.20 4.06
C SER A 223 19.90 -5.24 5.22
N PRO A 224 20.96 -4.65 5.86
CA PRO A 224 20.78 -3.81 7.05
C PRO A 224 19.81 -2.64 6.85
N ASP A 225 19.79 -2.04 5.67
CA ASP A 225 18.92 -0.90 5.40
C ASP A 225 17.46 -1.31 5.24
N ILE A 226 17.20 -2.45 4.59
CA ILE A 226 15.84 -3.00 4.47
C ILE A 226 15.34 -3.50 5.83
N GLN A 227 16.19 -4.13 6.66
CA GLN A 227 15.81 -4.55 8.00
C GLN A 227 15.34 -3.37 8.87
N LYS A 228 15.96 -2.20 8.76
CA LYS A 228 15.51 -0.99 9.45
C LYS A 228 14.12 -0.53 9.01
N ILE A 229 13.78 -0.73 7.74
CA ILE A 229 12.45 -0.39 7.21
C ILE A 229 11.41 -1.40 7.62
N LEU A 230 11.70 -2.70 7.51
CA LEU A 230 10.79 -3.78 7.88
C LEU A 230 10.45 -3.80 9.38
N PHE A 231 11.41 -3.41 10.23
CA PHE A 231 11.33 -3.52 11.69
C PHE A 231 11.63 -2.19 12.39
N SER A 232 11.15 -1.08 11.83
CA SER A 232 11.41 0.29 12.33
C SER A 232 11.07 0.50 13.81
N PHE A 233 10.13 -0.28 14.35
CA PHE A 233 9.68 -0.19 15.75
C PHE A 233 10.33 -1.22 16.68
N ASN A 234 11.13 -2.14 16.14
CA ASN A 234 11.80 -3.19 16.92
C ASN A 234 13.20 -2.81 17.39
N ASN A 235 13.63 -1.56 17.22
CA ASN A 235 14.85 -1.07 17.82
C ASN A 235 14.64 -0.82 19.33
N GLU A 236 14.30 -1.87 20.07
CA GLU A 236 14.52 -1.90 21.50
C GLU A 236 16.01 -2.09 21.73
N ASN A 237 16.62 -1.00 22.14
CA ASN A 237 17.76 -0.92 23.05
C ASN A 237 18.88 -1.96 22.91
N ASN A 238 19.98 -1.49 22.41
CA ASN A 238 21.26 -1.79 23.07
C ASN A 238 22.02 -0.51 23.36
#